data_2c832d4cec926562092ee4477265572c
#
_entry.id   2c832d4cec926562092ee4477265572c
#
_cell.length_a   1.000
_cell.length_b   1.000
_cell.length_c   1.000
_cell.angle_alpha   90.00
_cell.angle_beta   90.00
_cell.angle_gamma   90.00
#
_symmetry.space_group_name_H-M   'P 1'
#
loop_
_entity.id
_entity.type
_entity.pdbx_description
1 polymer ?
#
loop_
_entity_poly.entity_id
_entity_poly.type
_entity_poly.pdbx_seq_one_letter_code
_entity_poly.pdbx_strand_id
1 'polypeptide(L)'
;MPQTRIGTSQDLLDELRGWVEHETPTTDAGAIDALLDKAEAALRAVGAEVERIPGRDGFGGHLVARTPANPAHGNRKPVLVSGHLDTVWDHGTLAKTNPFRVEGEKAYGPGIYDMKSGSFAAFHALREILRQGVQSRSPITLLLTSDEEVGSPTSRALIEAEARGACAVLIPEPAGNPGRACVTARKGVGRFVVRVQGQSAHAGGNWEDGRSAVVTLARIIGQIHALVDLPGGTTTNVAPVWGGTRPNVIAPEAGCEVDFRVASVEKGAALVATIMAMAGPQPEGTTVTITGGMNRPPMEEGPGALVLYGRARAIAAAQGYDLPKQHRGGGSDGNFTAALGVPTLDGLGCSGAGAHAEFEHILWQDLAPRTAVLCGLLETLE
;
A
#
# COMPACT_ATOMS: atom_id res chain seq x y z
N MET A 1 9.60 13.07 -24.28
CA MET A 1 8.37 13.74 -23.85
C MET A 1 7.19 12.84 -24.15
N PRO A 2 6.20 12.68 -23.26
CA PRO A 2 4.97 12.00 -23.59
C PRO A 2 4.25 12.73 -24.74
N GLN A 3 3.50 11.99 -25.55
CA GLN A 3 2.69 12.56 -26.61
C GLN A 3 1.37 13.12 -26.07
N THR A 4 0.86 12.51 -25.00
CA THR A 4 -0.39 12.89 -24.34
C THR A 4 -0.28 14.24 -23.66
N ARG A 5 -1.24 15.14 -23.93
CA ARG A 5 -1.38 16.42 -23.22
C ARG A 5 -2.27 16.22 -22.00
N ILE A 6 -1.75 16.50 -20.83
CA ILE A 6 -2.40 16.21 -19.53
C ILE A 6 -3.02 17.44 -18.85
N GLY A 7 -2.87 18.63 -19.41
CA GLY A 7 -3.29 19.88 -18.75
C GLY A 7 -2.23 20.44 -17.79
N THR A 8 -2.61 21.48 -17.06
CA THR A 8 -1.77 22.11 -16.02
C THR A 8 -1.99 21.44 -14.67
N SER A 9 -1.07 21.66 -13.73
CA SER A 9 -1.28 21.19 -12.34
C SER A 9 -2.54 21.78 -11.69
N GLN A 10 -2.94 23.00 -12.11
CA GLN A 10 -4.18 23.60 -11.62
C GLN A 10 -5.42 22.86 -12.16
N ASP A 11 -5.44 22.54 -13.47
CA ASP A 11 -6.55 21.77 -14.06
C ASP A 11 -6.71 20.42 -13.37
N LEU A 12 -5.58 19.73 -13.09
CA LEU A 12 -5.59 18.45 -12.40
C LEU A 12 -6.03 18.59 -10.93
N LEU A 13 -5.64 19.66 -10.24
CA LEU A 13 -6.04 19.90 -8.85
C LEU A 13 -7.54 20.15 -8.75
N ASP A 14 -8.11 20.88 -9.69
CA ASP A 14 -9.54 21.18 -9.73
C ASP A 14 -10.37 19.90 -9.92
N GLU A 15 -9.92 18.96 -10.77
CA GLU A 15 -10.55 17.64 -10.88
C GLU A 15 -10.30 16.74 -9.67
N LEU A 16 -9.07 16.69 -9.14
CA LEU A 16 -8.69 15.89 -7.98
C LEU A 16 -9.50 16.28 -6.74
N ARG A 17 -9.84 17.56 -6.60
CA ARG A 17 -10.67 18.04 -5.50
C ARG A 17 -11.94 17.21 -5.34
N GLY A 18 -12.64 16.87 -6.43
CA GLY A 18 -13.84 16.06 -6.39
C GLY A 18 -13.63 14.61 -5.90
N TRP A 19 -12.40 14.10 -6.03
CA TRP A 19 -12.01 12.80 -5.48
C TRP A 19 -11.70 12.88 -4.00
N VAL A 20 -11.03 13.96 -3.57
CA VAL A 20 -10.68 14.18 -2.15
C VAL A 20 -11.91 14.51 -1.31
N GLU A 21 -12.80 15.36 -1.83
CA GLU A 21 -14.07 15.72 -1.16
C GLU A 21 -15.06 14.55 -1.09
N HIS A 22 -14.82 13.48 -1.84
CA HIS A 22 -15.53 12.22 -1.70
C HIS A 22 -14.77 11.32 -0.72
N GLU A 23 -15.15 11.37 0.57
CA GLU A 23 -14.53 10.56 1.62
C GLU A 23 -14.74 9.07 1.37
N THR A 24 -13.68 8.27 1.45
CA THR A 24 -13.67 6.82 1.15
C THR A 24 -12.98 6.03 2.27
N PRO A 25 -13.57 5.99 3.48
CA PRO A 25 -13.06 5.08 4.51
C PRO A 25 -13.00 3.64 4.00
N THR A 26 -11.95 2.89 4.30
CA THR A 26 -11.84 1.47 3.90
C THR A 26 -13.06 0.65 4.37
N THR A 27 -13.69 1.06 5.48
CA THR A 27 -14.84 0.40 6.09
C THR A 27 -16.19 0.74 5.45
N ASP A 28 -16.23 1.68 4.49
CA ASP A 28 -17.46 2.05 3.77
C ASP A 28 -17.42 1.65 2.30
N ALA A 29 -17.87 0.42 2.05
CA ALA A 29 -17.96 -0.13 0.70
C ALA A 29 -18.78 0.76 -0.25
N GLY A 30 -19.88 1.35 0.23
CA GLY A 30 -20.77 2.17 -0.60
C GLY A 30 -20.11 3.49 -1.04
N ALA A 31 -19.34 4.13 -0.17
CA ALA A 31 -18.61 5.35 -0.50
C ALA A 31 -17.53 5.08 -1.55
N ILE A 32 -16.79 3.98 -1.40
CA ILE A 32 -15.75 3.60 -2.37
C ILE A 32 -16.39 3.24 -3.72
N ASP A 33 -17.46 2.44 -3.73
CA ASP A 33 -18.18 2.06 -4.95
C ASP A 33 -18.71 3.27 -5.71
N ALA A 34 -19.22 4.28 -5.01
CA ALA A 34 -19.70 5.52 -5.63
C ALA A 34 -18.57 6.33 -6.31
N LEU A 35 -17.33 6.28 -5.79
CA LEU A 35 -16.17 6.88 -6.46
C LEU A 35 -15.74 6.04 -7.67
N LEU A 36 -15.77 4.70 -7.54
CA LEU A 36 -15.49 3.79 -8.65
C LEU A 36 -16.50 3.97 -9.79
N ASP A 37 -17.80 4.22 -9.50
CA ASP A 37 -18.84 4.46 -10.51
C ASP A 37 -18.53 5.72 -11.34
N LYS A 38 -18.04 6.79 -10.69
CA LYS A 38 -17.58 8.00 -11.39
C LYS A 38 -16.39 7.72 -12.31
N ALA A 39 -15.40 6.95 -11.81
CA ALA A 39 -14.23 6.57 -12.59
C ALA A 39 -14.61 5.69 -13.78
N GLU A 40 -15.49 4.69 -13.56
CA GLU A 40 -16.00 3.81 -14.62
C GLU A 40 -16.70 4.59 -15.72
N ALA A 41 -17.65 5.46 -15.36
CA ALA A 41 -18.40 6.25 -16.32
C ALA A 41 -17.47 7.11 -17.19
N ALA A 42 -16.47 7.76 -16.59
CA ALA A 42 -15.52 8.59 -17.32
C ALA A 42 -14.58 7.78 -18.25
N LEU A 43 -14.15 6.58 -17.84
CA LEU A 43 -13.29 5.70 -18.64
C LEU A 43 -14.09 5.06 -19.81
N ARG A 44 -15.31 4.61 -19.56
CA ARG A 44 -16.18 4.10 -20.65
C ARG A 44 -16.48 5.19 -21.68
N ALA A 45 -16.66 6.43 -21.27
CA ALA A 45 -16.93 7.55 -22.20
C ALA A 45 -15.77 7.82 -23.18
N VAL A 46 -14.55 7.41 -22.86
CA VAL A 46 -13.38 7.52 -23.75
C VAL A 46 -13.01 6.19 -24.43
N GLY A 47 -13.86 5.16 -24.29
CA GLY A 47 -13.73 3.88 -24.99
C GLY A 47 -12.88 2.83 -24.25
N ALA A 48 -12.59 2.99 -22.97
CA ALA A 48 -11.96 1.93 -22.18
C ALA A 48 -12.89 0.72 -22.02
N GLU A 49 -12.33 -0.48 -22.03
CA GLU A 49 -13.01 -1.72 -21.63
C GLU A 49 -12.93 -1.82 -20.10
N VAL A 50 -14.08 -1.69 -19.42
CA VAL A 50 -14.11 -1.63 -17.96
C VAL A 50 -14.87 -2.82 -17.37
N GLU A 51 -14.24 -3.48 -16.40
CA GLU A 51 -14.77 -4.58 -15.62
C GLU A 51 -14.87 -4.15 -14.15
N ARG A 52 -16.05 -4.37 -13.54
CA ARG A 52 -16.26 -4.17 -12.09
C ARG A 52 -16.20 -5.52 -11.39
N ILE A 53 -15.34 -5.61 -10.41
CA ILE A 53 -15.28 -6.75 -9.50
C ILE A 53 -16.08 -6.40 -8.26
N PRO A 54 -17.17 -7.13 -7.95
CA PRO A 54 -17.99 -6.83 -6.78
C PRO A 54 -17.22 -6.88 -5.47
N GLY A 55 -17.56 -5.99 -4.56
CA GLY A 55 -17.04 -6.01 -3.18
C GLY A 55 -17.46 -7.27 -2.42
N ARG A 56 -16.65 -7.66 -1.44
CA ARG A 56 -16.91 -8.80 -0.56
C ARG A 56 -16.33 -8.56 0.83
N ASP A 57 -16.76 -9.36 1.79
CA ASP A 57 -16.24 -9.34 3.16
C ASP A 57 -16.36 -7.95 3.85
N GLY A 58 -17.33 -7.14 3.42
CA GLY A 58 -17.56 -5.79 3.93
C GLY A 58 -16.77 -4.68 3.25
N PHE A 59 -15.91 -4.99 2.28
CA PHE A 59 -15.12 -4.04 1.49
C PHE A 59 -15.81 -3.67 0.17
N GLY A 60 -15.47 -2.50 -0.38
CA GLY A 60 -15.92 -2.05 -1.68
C GLY A 60 -15.39 -2.92 -2.84
N GLY A 61 -15.95 -2.72 -4.02
CA GLY A 61 -15.53 -3.39 -5.24
C GLY A 61 -14.19 -2.89 -5.76
N HIS A 62 -13.73 -3.50 -6.85
CA HIS A 62 -12.54 -3.08 -7.58
C HIS A 62 -12.89 -2.77 -9.03
N LEU A 63 -12.05 -1.98 -9.70
CA LEU A 63 -12.25 -1.63 -11.11
C LEU A 63 -11.00 -1.99 -11.91
N VAL A 64 -11.20 -2.72 -13.01
CA VAL A 64 -10.15 -2.99 -14.00
C VAL A 64 -10.55 -2.32 -15.29
N ALA A 65 -9.73 -1.37 -15.77
CA ALA A 65 -9.96 -0.71 -17.05
C ALA A 65 -8.79 -1.00 -17.99
N ARG A 66 -9.11 -1.37 -19.23
CA ARG A 66 -8.14 -1.75 -20.24
C ARG A 66 -8.27 -0.87 -21.48
N THR A 67 -7.15 -0.61 -22.14
CA THR A 67 -7.20 -0.07 -23.50
C THR A 67 -7.87 -1.08 -24.44
N PRO A 68 -8.66 -0.63 -25.43
CA PRO A 68 -9.25 -1.51 -26.43
C PRO A 68 -8.18 -2.34 -27.17
N ALA A 69 -8.59 -3.50 -27.67
CA ALA A 69 -7.72 -4.34 -28.46
C ALA A 69 -7.14 -3.56 -29.67
N ASN A 70 -5.82 -3.61 -29.83
CA ASN A 70 -5.12 -2.94 -30.93
C ASN A 70 -4.19 -3.96 -31.63
N PRO A 71 -4.39 -4.27 -32.92
CA PRO A 71 -3.52 -5.18 -33.66
C PRO A 71 -2.03 -4.79 -33.64
N ALA A 72 -1.70 -3.49 -33.49
CA ALA A 72 -0.33 -3.02 -33.40
C ALA A 72 0.38 -3.50 -32.11
N HIS A 73 -0.35 -3.90 -31.09
CA HIS A 73 0.25 -4.46 -29.88
C HIS A 73 0.77 -5.90 -30.09
N GLY A 74 0.22 -6.65 -31.06
CA GLY A 74 0.60 -8.04 -31.28
C GLY A 74 0.38 -8.88 -29.99
N ASN A 75 1.39 -9.64 -29.60
CA ASN A 75 1.36 -10.47 -28.39
C ASN A 75 2.01 -9.79 -27.17
N ARG A 76 2.16 -8.47 -27.18
CA ARG A 76 2.75 -7.75 -26.04
C ARG A 76 1.86 -7.85 -24.81
N LYS A 77 2.51 -8.08 -23.68
CA LYS A 77 1.85 -8.04 -22.36
C LYS A 77 1.50 -6.62 -21.98
N PRO A 78 0.41 -6.39 -21.24
CA PRO A 78 0.04 -5.05 -20.79
C PRO A 78 1.04 -4.46 -19.79
N VAL A 79 1.06 -3.13 -19.69
CA VAL A 79 1.58 -2.40 -18.54
C VAL A 79 0.43 -2.25 -17.55
N LEU A 80 0.61 -2.76 -16.34
CA LEU A 80 -0.34 -2.59 -15.23
C LEU A 80 0.00 -1.32 -14.46
N VAL A 81 -0.98 -0.45 -14.24
CA VAL A 81 -0.90 0.59 -13.22
C VAL A 81 -1.96 0.31 -12.16
N SER A 82 -1.55 0.24 -10.89
CA SER A 82 -2.43 -0.13 -9.77
C SER A 82 -2.37 0.90 -8.66
N GLY A 83 -3.53 1.37 -8.20
CA GLY A 83 -3.67 2.24 -7.06
C GLY A 83 -4.94 1.95 -6.28
N HIS A 84 -5.02 2.43 -5.03
CA HIS A 84 -6.19 2.26 -4.20
C HIS A 84 -6.97 3.55 -4.04
N LEU A 85 -8.26 3.44 -3.66
CA LEU A 85 -9.18 4.54 -3.44
C LEU A 85 -9.61 4.67 -1.99
N ASP A 86 -9.43 3.60 -1.21
CA ASP A 86 -9.73 3.62 0.22
C ASP A 86 -8.70 4.46 0.99
N THR A 87 -9.10 4.90 2.17
CA THR A 87 -8.27 5.71 3.07
C THR A 87 -8.49 5.28 4.51
N VAL A 88 -7.51 5.55 5.37
CA VAL A 88 -7.63 5.35 6.83
C VAL A 88 -8.58 6.33 7.50
N TRP A 89 -9.05 7.35 6.78
CA TRP A 89 -9.83 8.45 7.34
C TRP A 89 -11.30 8.10 7.49
N ASP A 90 -11.87 8.39 8.66
CA ASP A 90 -13.30 8.27 8.90
C ASP A 90 -14.11 9.38 8.22
N HIS A 91 -15.40 9.13 7.99
CA HIS A 91 -16.33 10.16 7.53
C HIS A 91 -16.37 11.38 8.45
N GLY A 92 -16.41 12.55 7.84
CA GLY A 92 -16.43 13.82 8.51
C GLY A 92 -15.05 14.40 8.82
N THR A 93 -13.96 13.71 8.47
CA THR A 93 -12.59 14.23 8.53
C THR A 93 -12.46 15.49 7.69
N LEU A 94 -13.02 15.49 6.48
CA LEU A 94 -13.06 16.64 5.58
C LEU A 94 -13.72 17.88 6.21
N ALA A 95 -14.75 17.67 7.01
CA ALA A 95 -15.49 18.78 7.64
C ALA A 95 -14.87 19.24 8.97
N LYS A 96 -14.04 18.44 9.63
CA LYS A 96 -13.60 18.67 11.01
C LYS A 96 -12.10 18.92 11.13
N THR A 97 -11.26 17.98 10.69
CA THR A 97 -9.85 17.98 11.04
C THR A 97 -8.92 18.23 9.87
N ASN A 98 -9.30 17.83 8.65
CA ASN A 98 -8.48 18.03 7.44
C ASN A 98 -9.33 18.47 6.23
N PRO A 99 -9.90 19.71 6.22
CA PRO A 99 -10.68 20.21 5.09
C PRO A 99 -9.80 20.36 3.83
N PHE A 100 -10.43 20.15 2.66
CA PHE A 100 -9.74 20.48 1.41
C PHE A 100 -9.43 21.98 1.36
N ARG A 101 -8.16 22.32 1.26
CA ARG A 101 -7.69 23.70 1.16
C ARG A 101 -6.36 23.77 0.43
N VAL A 102 -6.07 24.89 -0.16
CA VAL A 102 -4.79 25.19 -0.82
C VAL A 102 -4.13 26.34 -0.08
N GLU A 103 -2.90 26.11 0.37
CA GLU A 103 -2.07 27.10 1.07
C GLU A 103 -0.68 27.14 0.43
N GLY A 104 -0.43 28.11 -0.43
CA GLY A 104 0.80 28.22 -1.19
C GLY A 104 1.04 27.00 -2.09
N GLU A 105 2.12 26.28 -1.87
CA GLU A 105 2.48 25.09 -2.66
C GLU A 105 1.76 23.81 -2.20
N LYS A 106 0.98 23.86 -1.12
CA LYS A 106 0.35 22.68 -0.50
C LYS A 106 -1.14 22.65 -0.77
N ALA A 107 -1.63 21.48 -1.17
CA ALA A 107 -3.06 21.16 -1.16
C ALA A 107 -3.29 20.07 -0.10
N TYR A 108 -4.21 20.32 0.82
CA TYR A 108 -4.56 19.48 1.95
C TYR A 108 -5.87 18.75 1.71
N GLY A 109 -6.05 17.62 2.36
CA GLY A 109 -7.30 16.86 2.37
C GLY A 109 -7.08 15.40 2.74
N PRO A 110 -8.12 14.68 3.23
CA PRO A 110 -7.99 13.29 3.64
C PRO A 110 -7.71 12.37 2.44
N GLY A 111 -6.66 11.57 2.52
CA GLY A 111 -6.23 10.66 1.46
C GLY A 111 -5.67 11.35 0.21
N ILE A 112 -5.46 12.67 0.23
CA ILE A 112 -4.92 13.38 -0.95
C ILE A 112 -3.51 12.92 -1.28
N TYR A 113 -2.69 12.61 -0.28
CA TYR A 113 -1.32 12.13 -0.43
C TYR A 113 -1.30 10.60 -0.54
N ASP A 114 -2.02 9.91 0.32
CA ASP A 114 -2.10 8.45 0.40
C ASP A 114 -3.54 7.96 0.08
N MET A 115 -3.81 7.52 -1.19
CA MET A 115 -3.00 7.81 -2.38
C MET A 115 -3.88 8.39 -3.51
N LYS A 116 -4.97 9.15 -3.15
CA LYS A 116 -5.93 9.66 -4.15
C LYS A 116 -5.28 10.45 -5.27
N SER A 117 -4.25 11.29 -4.98
CA SER A 117 -3.56 12.03 -6.04
C SER A 117 -2.86 11.12 -7.05
N GLY A 118 -2.28 10.02 -6.57
CA GLY A 118 -1.62 9.04 -7.43
C GLY A 118 -2.61 8.21 -8.25
N SER A 119 -3.68 7.70 -7.60
CA SER A 119 -4.76 6.96 -8.26
C SER A 119 -5.46 7.82 -9.30
N PHE A 120 -5.72 9.09 -8.98
CA PHE A 120 -6.25 10.07 -9.92
C PHE A 120 -5.30 10.33 -11.09
N ALA A 121 -3.99 10.48 -10.84
CA ALA A 121 -3.00 10.68 -11.91
C ALA A 121 -2.95 9.49 -12.88
N ALA A 122 -3.04 8.25 -12.38
CA ALA A 122 -3.11 7.05 -13.20
C ALA A 122 -4.40 6.98 -14.02
N PHE A 123 -5.54 7.25 -13.38
CA PHE A 123 -6.85 7.37 -14.04
C PHE A 123 -6.83 8.43 -15.14
N HIS A 124 -6.36 9.63 -14.82
CA HIS A 124 -6.27 10.76 -15.76
C HIS A 124 -5.35 10.42 -16.94
N ALA A 125 -4.19 9.80 -16.68
CA ALA A 125 -3.26 9.39 -17.74
C ALA A 125 -3.92 8.45 -18.74
N LEU A 126 -4.58 7.37 -18.28
CA LEU A 126 -5.28 6.44 -19.16
C LEU A 126 -6.40 7.12 -19.94
N ARG A 127 -7.23 7.92 -19.24
CA ARG A 127 -8.33 8.68 -19.86
C ARG A 127 -7.83 9.57 -20.98
N GLU A 128 -6.76 10.32 -20.76
CA GLU A 128 -6.22 11.26 -21.75
C GLU A 128 -5.52 10.54 -22.91
N ILE A 129 -4.80 9.45 -22.68
CA ILE A 129 -4.25 8.59 -23.73
C ILE A 129 -5.36 8.14 -24.69
N LEU A 130 -6.45 7.61 -24.15
CA LEU A 130 -7.58 7.15 -24.93
C LEU A 130 -8.30 8.30 -25.64
N ARG A 131 -8.63 9.38 -24.93
CA ARG A 131 -9.35 10.54 -25.48
C ARG A 131 -8.62 11.19 -26.64
N GLN A 132 -7.30 11.22 -26.61
CA GLN A 132 -6.45 11.83 -27.64
C GLN A 132 -6.02 10.82 -28.71
N GLY A 133 -6.37 9.54 -28.57
CA GLY A 133 -6.00 8.49 -29.51
C GLY A 133 -4.50 8.22 -29.60
N VAL A 134 -3.76 8.51 -28.52
CA VAL A 134 -2.32 8.27 -28.47
C VAL A 134 -2.05 6.77 -28.45
N GLN A 135 -1.14 6.30 -29.30
CA GLN A 135 -0.80 4.90 -29.40
C GLN A 135 0.28 4.53 -28.36
N SER A 136 -0.08 3.68 -27.40
CA SER A 136 0.89 3.03 -26.53
C SER A 136 1.61 1.89 -27.23
N ARG A 137 2.81 1.53 -26.78
CA ARG A 137 3.54 0.38 -27.34
C ARG A 137 2.95 -0.96 -26.88
N SER A 138 2.46 -1.02 -25.64
CA SER A 138 1.79 -2.20 -25.06
C SER A 138 0.35 -1.85 -24.69
N PRO A 139 -0.55 -2.83 -24.53
CA PRO A 139 -1.82 -2.58 -23.87
C PRO A 139 -1.63 -1.99 -22.48
N ILE A 140 -2.59 -1.21 -22.00
CA ILE A 140 -2.56 -0.63 -20.65
C ILE A 140 -3.72 -1.20 -19.84
N THR A 141 -3.43 -1.60 -18.61
CA THR A 141 -4.43 -1.98 -17.61
C THR A 141 -4.32 -1.05 -16.40
N LEU A 142 -5.41 -0.40 -16.04
CA LEU A 142 -5.57 0.33 -14.79
C LEU A 142 -6.37 -0.52 -13.82
N LEU A 143 -5.85 -0.75 -12.62
CA LEU A 143 -6.53 -1.39 -11.51
C LEU A 143 -6.72 -0.38 -10.39
N LEU A 144 -7.98 -0.18 -9.94
CA LEU A 144 -8.31 0.60 -8.76
C LEU A 144 -8.92 -0.33 -7.70
N THR A 145 -8.32 -0.35 -6.51
CA THR A 145 -8.69 -1.23 -5.39
C THR A 145 -9.33 -0.47 -4.24
N SER A 146 -9.87 -1.18 -3.26
CA SER A 146 -10.72 -0.62 -2.19
C SER A 146 -10.28 -1.02 -0.77
N ASP A 147 -9.14 -1.70 -0.59
CA ASP A 147 -8.80 -2.33 0.69
C ASP A 147 -7.29 -2.41 0.97
N GLU A 148 -6.51 -1.50 0.36
CA GLU A 148 -5.06 -1.45 0.53
C GLU A 148 -4.67 -1.16 1.98
N GLU A 149 -5.32 -0.22 2.62
CA GLU A 149 -5.04 0.30 3.96
C GLU A 149 -5.17 -0.74 5.09
N VAL A 150 -5.83 -1.86 4.77
CA VAL A 150 -5.98 -3.01 5.70
C VAL A 150 -5.25 -4.26 5.22
N GLY A 151 -4.39 -4.13 4.19
CA GLY A 151 -3.52 -5.20 3.71
C GLY A 151 -4.09 -6.00 2.55
N SER A 152 -5.02 -5.43 1.78
CA SER A 152 -5.56 -5.97 0.52
C SER A 152 -6.22 -7.35 0.63
N PRO A 153 -7.08 -7.59 1.64
CA PRO A 153 -7.63 -8.93 1.86
C PRO A 153 -8.52 -9.43 0.71
N THR A 154 -9.16 -8.52 -0.03
CA THR A 154 -10.05 -8.88 -1.14
C THR A 154 -9.42 -8.64 -2.51
N SER A 155 -8.52 -7.65 -2.63
CA SER A 155 -7.86 -7.27 -3.90
C SER A 155 -6.58 -8.04 -4.21
N ARG A 156 -5.86 -8.58 -3.23
CA ARG A 156 -4.56 -9.22 -3.44
C ARG A 156 -4.55 -10.25 -4.57
N ALA A 157 -5.52 -11.16 -4.58
CA ALA A 157 -5.58 -12.20 -5.61
C ALA A 157 -5.77 -11.61 -7.03
N LEU A 158 -6.53 -10.52 -7.14
CA LEU A 158 -6.74 -9.78 -8.39
C LEU A 158 -5.45 -9.05 -8.81
N ILE A 159 -4.80 -8.33 -7.89
CA ILE A 159 -3.52 -7.66 -8.13
C ILE A 159 -2.48 -8.66 -8.65
N GLU A 160 -2.35 -9.79 -7.98
CA GLU A 160 -1.40 -10.84 -8.37
C GLU A 160 -1.76 -11.45 -9.74
N ALA A 161 -3.04 -11.65 -10.05
CA ALA A 161 -3.50 -12.19 -11.33
C ALA A 161 -3.17 -11.23 -12.49
N GLU A 162 -3.52 -9.95 -12.36
CA GLU A 162 -3.23 -8.93 -13.37
C GLU A 162 -1.71 -8.74 -13.54
N ALA A 163 -0.95 -8.74 -12.45
CA ALA A 163 0.51 -8.59 -12.49
C ALA A 163 1.20 -9.74 -13.23
N ARG A 164 0.79 -11.01 -13.05
CA ARG A 164 1.36 -12.16 -13.78
C ARG A 164 1.19 -12.02 -15.29
N GLY A 165 0.14 -11.35 -15.73
CA GLY A 165 -0.12 -11.04 -17.13
C GLY A 165 0.69 -9.85 -17.66
N ALA A 166 1.25 -9.00 -16.81
CA ALA A 166 1.89 -7.75 -17.19
C ALA A 166 3.38 -7.89 -17.54
N CYS A 167 3.90 -6.96 -18.35
CA CYS A 167 5.34 -6.80 -18.60
C CYS A 167 6.01 -5.90 -17.55
N ALA A 168 5.24 -4.99 -16.96
CA ALA A 168 5.68 -4.06 -15.92
C ALA A 168 4.49 -3.63 -15.07
N VAL A 169 4.76 -3.27 -13.80
CA VAL A 169 3.77 -2.71 -12.86
C VAL A 169 4.23 -1.34 -12.39
N LEU A 170 3.32 -0.38 -12.43
CA LEU A 170 3.51 1.00 -11.99
C LEU A 170 2.58 1.27 -10.79
N ILE A 171 3.16 1.72 -9.67
CA ILE A 171 2.41 2.00 -8.45
C ILE A 171 2.50 3.50 -8.15
N PRO A 172 1.40 4.25 -8.31
CA PRO A 172 1.38 5.69 -8.08
C PRO A 172 1.18 6.07 -6.61
N GLU A 173 1.76 5.29 -5.69
CA GLU A 173 1.91 5.62 -4.29
C GLU A 173 2.66 6.95 -4.11
N PRO A 174 2.54 7.61 -2.96
CA PRO A 174 3.24 8.86 -2.68
C PRO A 174 4.73 8.79 -3.01
N ALA A 175 5.22 9.84 -3.68
CA ALA A 175 6.64 9.99 -3.95
C ALA A 175 7.45 9.99 -2.66
N GLY A 176 8.67 9.50 -2.74
CA GLY A 176 9.59 9.51 -1.63
C GLY A 176 10.04 10.91 -1.20
N ASN A 177 10.37 11.07 0.08
CA ASN A 177 10.84 12.31 0.66
C ASN A 177 12.30 12.15 1.15
N PRO A 178 13.23 13.09 0.85
CA PRO A 178 13.01 14.34 0.13
C PRO A 178 12.99 14.18 -1.41
N GLY A 179 12.22 15.07 -2.07
CA GLY A 179 12.51 15.40 -3.46
C GLY A 179 11.96 14.50 -4.55
N ARG A 180 10.68 14.13 -4.53
CA ARG A 180 10.02 13.45 -5.69
C ARG A 180 10.56 12.05 -6.00
N ALA A 181 11.23 11.39 -5.06
CA ALA A 181 11.89 10.12 -5.33
C ALA A 181 10.91 9.02 -5.73
N CYS A 182 11.23 8.24 -6.78
CA CYS A 182 10.62 6.95 -7.00
C CYS A 182 11.04 5.97 -5.90
N VAL A 183 10.21 4.97 -5.66
CA VAL A 183 10.49 3.91 -4.68
C VAL A 183 10.84 2.63 -5.44
N THR A 184 12.08 2.16 -5.26
CA THR A 184 12.61 0.96 -5.93
C THR A 184 12.70 -0.24 -5.01
N ALA A 185 12.51 -0.03 -3.69
CA ALA A 185 12.42 -1.10 -2.70
C ALA A 185 11.50 -0.70 -1.55
N ARG A 186 10.76 -1.67 -1.02
CA ARG A 186 9.95 -1.55 0.19
C ARG A 186 10.21 -2.71 1.12
N LYS A 187 10.22 -2.47 2.44
CA LYS A 187 10.26 -3.58 3.38
C LYS A 187 9.01 -4.44 3.26
N GLY A 188 9.17 -5.73 3.51
CA GLY A 188 8.05 -6.62 3.78
C GLY A 188 7.40 -6.30 5.11
N VAL A 189 6.11 -6.58 5.20
CA VAL A 189 5.25 -6.26 6.34
C VAL A 189 4.53 -7.50 6.77
N GLY A 190 4.49 -7.74 8.07
CA GLY A 190 3.67 -8.81 8.62
C GLY A 190 3.25 -8.54 10.06
N ARG A 191 2.33 -9.35 10.52
CA ARG A 191 1.77 -9.24 11.87
C ARG A 191 1.60 -10.61 12.49
N PHE A 192 1.82 -10.69 13.79
CA PHE A 192 1.44 -11.85 14.59
C PHE A 192 0.53 -11.44 15.74
N VAL A 193 -0.32 -12.38 16.15
CA VAL A 193 -1.04 -12.33 17.41
C VAL A 193 -0.50 -13.48 18.28
N VAL A 194 0.06 -13.12 19.42
CA VAL A 194 0.55 -14.07 20.43
C VAL A 194 -0.46 -14.16 21.56
N ARG A 195 -0.90 -15.36 21.88
CA ARG A 195 -1.78 -15.65 23.02
C ARG A 195 -1.12 -16.66 23.92
N VAL A 196 -1.19 -16.42 25.23
CA VAL A 196 -0.65 -17.31 26.24
C VAL A 196 -1.78 -17.76 27.15
N GLN A 197 -1.92 -19.07 27.30
CA GLN A 197 -2.85 -19.71 28.21
C GLN A 197 -2.07 -20.28 29.41
N GLY A 198 -2.46 -19.91 30.60
CA GLY A 198 -1.91 -20.37 31.86
C GLY A 198 -3.00 -20.94 32.79
N GLN A 199 -2.79 -20.79 34.09
CA GLN A 199 -3.72 -21.27 35.14
C GLN A 199 -3.79 -20.23 36.26
N SER A 200 -5.00 -19.87 36.66
CA SER A 200 -5.23 -18.96 37.78
C SER A 200 -4.99 -19.66 39.11
N ALA A 201 -4.46 -18.91 40.07
CA ALA A 201 -4.36 -19.29 41.48
C ALA A 201 -4.33 -18.04 42.34
N HIS A 202 -4.54 -18.17 43.65
CA HIS A 202 -4.40 -17.08 44.60
C HIS A 202 -2.90 -16.76 44.82
N ALA A 203 -2.49 -15.53 44.52
CA ALA A 203 -1.06 -15.15 44.51
C ALA A 203 -0.33 -15.33 45.86
N GLY A 204 -1.04 -15.33 46.99
CA GLY A 204 -0.47 -15.49 48.33
C GLY A 204 -0.84 -16.78 49.05
N GLY A 205 -1.86 -17.55 48.58
CA GLY A 205 -2.36 -18.71 49.26
C GLY A 205 -1.92 -20.04 48.65
N ASN A 206 -1.91 -20.13 47.34
CA ASN A 206 -1.56 -21.35 46.59
C ASN A 206 -0.87 -20.98 45.26
N TRP A 207 0.18 -20.23 45.40
CA TRP A 207 0.94 -19.67 44.24
C TRP A 207 1.48 -20.78 43.32
N GLU A 208 1.92 -21.90 43.85
CA GLU A 208 2.49 -23.04 43.13
C GLU A 208 1.49 -23.79 42.23
N ASP A 209 0.19 -23.63 42.46
CA ASP A 209 -0.85 -24.15 41.58
C ASP A 209 -1.04 -23.29 40.31
N GLY A 210 -0.59 -22.03 40.36
CA GLY A 210 -0.74 -21.10 39.27
C GLY A 210 0.28 -21.29 38.14
N ARG A 211 -0.09 -20.85 36.95
CA ARG A 211 0.77 -20.78 35.77
C ARG A 211 0.57 -19.42 35.13
N SER A 212 1.52 -18.49 35.36
CA SER A 212 1.35 -17.10 34.96
C SER A 212 1.57 -16.89 33.46
N ALA A 213 0.49 -16.62 32.75
CA ALA A 213 0.55 -16.24 31.34
C ALA A 213 1.32 -14.95 31.09
N VAL A 214 1.23 -13.97 32.02
CA VAL A 214 1.94 -12.70 31.92
C VAL A 214 3.46 -12.86 32.01
N VAL A 215 3.94 -13.75 32.88
CA VAL A 215 5.39 -14.03 33.01
C VAL A 215 5.93 -14.66 31.72
N THR A 216 5.21 -15.65 31.18
CA THR A 216 5.58 -16.26 29.91
C THR A 216 5.56 -15.24 28.78
N LEU A 217 4.51 -14.42 28.70
CA LEU A 217 4.41 -13.38 27.66
C LEU A 217 5.57 -12.37 27.73
N ALA A 218 5.96 -11.94 28.93
CA ALA A 218 7.08 -11.03 29.12
C ALA A 218 8.40 -11.60 28.55
N ARG A 219 8.65 -12.89 28.75
CA ARG A 219 9.80 -13.60 28.17
C ARG A 219 9.71 -13.64 26.62
N ILE A 220 8.54 -13.99 26.06
CA ILE A 220 8.32 -14.04 24.61
C ILE A 220 8.52 -12.65 23.99
N ILE A 221 8.01 -11.58 24.62
CA ILE A 221 8.22 -10.21 24.17
C ILE A 221 9.73 -9.88 24.11
N GLY A 222 10.48 -10.26 25.14
CA GLY A 222 11.93 -10.07 25.15
C GLY A 222 12.64 -10.81 24.01
N GLN A 223 12.23 -12.03 23.72
CA GLN A 223 12.76 -12.83 22.60
C GLN A 223 12.42 -12.21 21.24
N ILE A 224 11.19 -11.73 21.05
CA ILE A 224 10.77 -11.06 19.82
C ILE A 224 11.55 -9.73 19.64
N HIS A 225 11.69 -8.96 20.70
CA HIS A 225 12.45 -7.69 20.65
C HIS A 225 13.92 -7.89 20.29
N ALA A 226 14.51 -9.00 20.74
CA ALA A 226 15.90 -9.35 20.43
C ALA A 226 16.15 -9.67 18.94
N LEU A 227 15.09 -9.84 18.12
CA LEU A 227 15.19 -10.06 16.68
C LEU A 227 15.37 -8.76 15.88
N VAL A 228 15.35 -7.59 16.53
CA VAL A 228 15.58 -6.30 15.85
C VAL A 228 17.01 -6.22 15.35
N ASP A 229 17.16 -5.99 14.05
CA ASP A 229 18.44 -5.79 13.34
C ASP A 229 18.29 -4.53 12.46
N LEU A 230 18.54 -3.36 13.05
CA LEU A 230 18.39 -2.08 12.33
C LEU A 230 19.33 -1.97 11.13
N PRO A 231 20.64 -2.31 11.24
CA PRO A 231 21.53 -2.33 10.06
C PRO A 231 21.05 -3.29 8.97
N GLY A 232 20.54 -4.45 9.36
CA GLY A 232 20.00 -5.45 8.44
C GLY A 232 18.57 -5.19 7.97
N GLY A 233 17.94 -4.11 8.45
CA GLY A 233 16.62 -3.67 8.02
C GLY A 233 15.44 -4.44 8.63
N THR A 234 15.66 -5.21 9.71
CA THR A 234 14.62 -5.92 10.44
C THR A 234 14.16 -5.13 11.66
N THR A 235 12.85 -4.95 11.82
CA THR A 235 12.24 -4.36 13.01
C THR A 235 11.07 -5.19 13.49
N THR A 236 10.88 -5.24 14.82
CA THR A 236 9.68 -5.77 15.47
C THR A 236 9.14 -4.73 16.43
N ASN A 237 7.83 -4.58 16.50
CA ASN A 237 7.15 -3.76 17.48
C ASN A 237 6.05 -4.59 18.14
N VAL A 238 6.04 -4.61 19.46
CA VAL A 238 5.04 -5.37 20.24
C VAL A 238 4.07 -4.38 20.87
N ALA A 239 2.89 -4.26 20.29
CA ALA A 239 1.79 -3.43 20.76
C ALA A 239 0.49 -3.78 19.98
N PRO A 240 -0.68 -3.80 20.68
CA PRO A 240 -0.88 -3.70 22.12
C PRO A 240 -0.44 -4.94 22.90
N VAL A 241 -0.42 -4.83 24.24
CA VAL A 241 -0.17 -5.93 25.19
C VAL A 241 -1.31 -5.97 26.19
N TRP A 242 -1.82 -7.15 26.53
CA TRP A 242 -2.88 -7.33 27.52
C TRP A 242 -2.64 -8.57 28.38
N GLY A 243 -3.24 -8.62 29.57
CA GLY A 243 -3.19 -9.82 30.42
C GLY A 243 -3.52 -9.59 31.89
N GLY A 244 -3.94 -10.67 32.55
CA GLY A 244 -4.34 -10.64 33.94
C GLY A 244 -5.69 -9.99 34.21
N THR A 245 -6.23 -10.18 35.42
CA THR A 245 -7.53 -9.65 35.85
C THR A 245 -7.45 -8.82 37.12
N ARG A 246 -6.66 -9.28 38.11
CA ARG A 246 -6.50 -8.65 39.43
C ARG A 246 -5.10 -8.89 39.98
N PRO A 247 -4.55 -7.99 40.80
CA PRO A 247 -3.18 -8.12 41.31
C PRO A 247 -2.94 -9.35 42.23
N ASN A 248 -3.99 -9.85 42.89
CA ASN A 248 -3.90 -11.00 43.77
C ASN A 248 -4.28 -12.34 43.10
N VAL A 249 -4.40 -12.35 41.76
CA VAL A 249 -4.69 -13.56 40.98
C VAL A 249 -3.58 -13.77 39.96
N ILE A 250 -2.98 -14.99 39.94
CA ILE A 250 -2.03 -15.37 38.90
C ILE A 250 -2.77 -15.36 37.54
N ALA A 251 -2.21 -14.66 36.58
CA ALA A 251 -2.85 -14.36 35.29
C ALA A 251 -3.03 -15.63 34.46
N PRO A 252 -4.28 -16.09 34.20
CA PRO A 252 -4.52 -17.26 33.37
C PRO A 252 -4.38 -17.00 31.88
N GLU A 253 -4.47 -15.75 31.46
CA GLU A 253 -4.40 -15.36 30.05
C GLU A 253 -3.60 -14.08 29.88
N ALA A 254 -2.84 -14.02 28.77
CA ALA A 254 -2.15 -12.83 28.31
C ALA A 254 -1.93 -12.89 26.80
N GLY A 255 -1.67 -11.76 26.18
CA GLY A 255 -1.36 -11.73 24.75
C GLY A 255 -0.81 -10.40 24.29
N CYS A 256 -0.35 -10.38 23.05
CA CYS A 256 0.10 -9.18 22.37
C CYS A 256 -0.07 -9.31 20.86
N GLU A 257 -0.02 -8.16 20.18
CA GLU A 257 0.19 -8.11 18.75
C GLU A 257 1.63 -7.71 18.44
N VAL A 258 2.11 -8.16 17.31
CA VAL A 258 3.47 -7.88 16.82
C VAL A 258 3.39 -7.40 15.37
N ASP A 259 3.82 -6.17 15.10
CA ASP A 259 4.15 -5.72 13.74
C ASP A 259 5.62 -6.03 13.48
N PHE A 260 5.96 -6.48 12.28
CA PHE A 260 7.34 -6.63 11.88
C PHE A 260 7.58 -6.15 10.44
N ARG A 261 8.81 -5.67 10.21
CA ARG A 261 9.29 -5.22 8.91
C ARG A 261 10.63 -5.87 8.59
N VAL A 262 10.81 -6.29 7.33
CA VAL A 262 12.04 -6.96 6.88
C VAL A 262 12.47 -6.47 5.50
N ALA A 263 13.78 -6.38 5.29
CA ALA A 263 14.32 -5.84 4.04
C ALA A 263 14.42 -6.87 2.90
N SER A 264 14.43 -8.19 3.21
CA SER A 264 14.55 -9.23 2.18
C SER A 264 13.64 -10.42 2.45
N VAL A 265 13.34 -11.18 1.40
CA VAL A 265 12.52 -12.40 1.46
C VAL A 265 13.14 -13.43 2.40
N GLU A 266 14.47 -13.60 2.34
CA GLU A 266 15.21 -14.53 3.20
C GLU A 266 15.06 -14.15 4.68
N LYS A 267 15.30 -12.87 5.03
CA LYS A 267 15.12 -12.38 6.42
C LYS A 267 13.69 -12.53 6.89
N GLY A 268 12.73 -12.31 6.01
CA GLY A 268 11.31 -12.49 6.32
C GLY A 268 10.96 -13.93 6.65
N ALA A 269 11.42 -14.88 5.84
CA ALA A 269 11.22 -16.30 6.08
C ALA A 269 11.86 -16.75 7.40
N ALA A 270 13.09 -16.32 7.67
CA ALA A 270 13.81 -16.63 8.90
C ALA A 270 13.10 -16.06 10.14
N LEU A 271 12.65 -14.80 10.08
CA LEU A 271 11.93 -14.15 11.18
C LEU A 271 10.61 -14.86 11.48
N VAL A 272 9.81 -15.17 10.45
CA VAL A 272 8.54 -15.87 10.59
C VAL A 272 8.76 -17.25 11.22
N ALA A 273 9.73 -18.01 10.72
CA ALA A 273 10.07 -19.33 11.28
C ALA A 273 10.50 -19.24 12.76
N THR A 274 11.33 -18.23 13.10
CA THR A 274 11.81 -18.03 14.47
C THR A 274 10.67 -17.69 15.43
N ILE A 275 9.77 -16.79 15.05
CA ILE A 275 8.62 -16.42 15.90
C ILE A 275 7.65 -17.59 16.04
N MET A 276 7.30 -18.27 14.94
CA MET A 276 6.39 -19.41 14.98
C MET A 276 6.93 -20.57 15.82
N ALA A 277 8.25 -20.77 15.90
CA ALA A 277 8.87 -21.77 16.75
C ALA A 277 8.72 -21.50 18.26
N MET A 278 8.31 -20.32 18.69
CA MET A 278 8.01 -19.99 20.08
C MET A 278 6.65 -20.53 20.53
N ALA A 279 5.81 -21.04 19.62
CA ALA A 279 4.50 -21.61 19.94
C ALA A 279 4.63 -22.99 20.63
N GLY A 280 3.60 -23.38 21.37
CA GLY A 280 3.51 -24.66 22.03
C GLY A 280 3.66 -24.59 23.56
N PRO A 281 3.81 -25.77 24.23
CA PRO A 281 4.03 -25.86 25.67
C PRO A 281 5.31 -25.13 26.11
N GLN A 282 5.23 -24.41 27.22
CA GLN A 282 6.35 -23.63 27.78
C GLN A 282 6.85 -24.21 29.10
N PRO A 283 8.14 -23.95 29.47
CA PRO A 283 8.71 -24.43 30.73
C PRO A 283 7.92 -24.00 31.97
N GLU A 284 7.24 -22.87 31.91
CA GLU A 284 6.40 -22.32 32.99
C GLU A 284 5.07 -23.08 33.16
N GLY A 285 4.82 -24.12 32.34
CA GLY A 285 3.56 -24.86 32.34
C GLY A 285 2.39 -24.14 31.67
N THR A 286 2.67 -23.11 30.89
CA THR A 286 1.71 -22.41 30.05
C THR A 286 1.75 -22.92 28.61
N THR A 287 0.81 -22.49 27.78
CA THR A 287 0.80 -22.79 26.33
C THR A 287 0.75 -21.48 25.52
N VAL A 288 1.64 -21.35 24.55
CA VAL A 288 1.69 -20.21 23.62
C VAL A 288 1.06 -20.61 22.30
N THR A 289 0.13 -19.80 21.82
CA THR A 289 -0.43 -19.87 20.45
C THR A 289 -0.03 -18.63 19.70
N ILE A 290 0.50 -18.80 18.47
CA ILE A 290 0.90 -17.71 17.59
C ILE A 290 0.17 -17.88 16.27
N THR A 291 -0.50 -16.82 15.83
CA THR A 291 -1.18 -16.77 14.53
C THR A 291 -0.72 -15.53 13.75
N GLY A 292 -0.81 -15.60 12.43
CA GLY A 292 -0.34 -14.51 11.55
C GLY A 292 0.84 -14.91 10.69
N GLY A 293 1.60 -13.94 10.25
CA GLY A 293 2.75 -14.13 9.35
C GLY A 293 3.01 -12.93 8.46
N MET A 294 3.70 -13.15 7.35
CA MET A 294 3.95 -12.14 6.32
C MET A 294 2.66 -11.84 5.56
N ASN A 295 2.26 -10.57 5.54
CA ASN A 295 1.18 -10.09 4.68
C ASN A 295 1.74 -9.65 3.33
N ARG A 296 2.64 -8.67 3.32
CA ARG A 296 3.31 -8.14 2.13
C ARG A 296 4.77 -8.62 2.11
N PRO A 297 5.19 -9.44 1.14
CA PRO A 297 6.60 -9.79 0.97
C PRO A 297 7.45 -8.54 0.70
N PRO A 298 8.76 -8.53 0.95
CA PRO A 298 9.62 -7.41 0.54
C PRO A 298 9.58 -7.17 -0.97
N MET A 299 9.54 -5.90 -1.36
CA MET A 299 9.86 -5.45 -2.71
C MET A 299 11.35 -5.13 -2.74
N GLU A 300 12.16 -6.05 -3.25
CA GLU A 300 13.61 -5.86 -3.35
C GLU A 300 13.97 -5.09 -4.63
N GLU A 301 15.00 -4.23 -4.55
CA GLU A 301 15.50 -3.52 -5.72
C GLU A 301 16.16 -4.51 -6.70
N GLY A 302 15.47 -4.88 -7.75
CA GLY A 302 15.96 -5.78 -8.80
C GLY A 302 16.26 -5.05 -10.12
N PRO A 303 16.90 -5.75 -11.08
CA PRO A 303 17.23 -5.18 -12.39
C PRO A 303 16.01 -4.59 -13.12
N GLY A 304 14.85 -5.26 -13.03
CA GLY A 304 13.61 -4.79 -13.66
C GLY A 304 13.14 -3.44 -13.11
N ALA A 305 13.15 -3.27 -11.77
CA ALA A 305 12.81 -2.00 -11.12
C ALA A 305 13.78 -0.87 -11.55
N LEU A 306 15.07 -1.17 -11.65
CA LEU A 306 16.08 -0.21 -12.07
C LEU A 306 15.93 0.21 -13.55
N VAL A 307 15.51 -0.68 -14.43
CA VAL A 307 15.19 -0.34 -15.84
C VAL A 307 13.99 0.59 -15.89
N LEU A 308 12.92 0.29 -15.16
CA LEU A 308 11.74 1.17 -15.10
C LEU A 308 12.09 2.53 -14.51
N TYR A 309 12.86 2.56 -13.42
CA TYR A 309 13.36 3.80 -12.82
C TYR A 309 14.19 4.62 -13.82
N GLY A 310 15.11 3.99 -14.57
CA GLY A 310 15.90 4.68 -15.59
C GLY A 310 15.04 5.34 -16.67
N ARG A 311 13.96 4.68 -17.11
CA ARG A 311 12.98 5.24 -18.05
C ARG A 311 12.21 6.41 -17.43
N ALA A 312 11.70 6.26 -16.21
CA ALA A 312 11.00 7.33 -15.49
C ALA A 312 11.90 8.56 -15.32
N ARG A 313 13.16 8.36 -14.92
CA ARG A 313 14.15 9.43 -14.76
C ARG A 313 14.45 10.15 -16.08
N ALA A 314 14.57 9.42 -17.19
CA ALA A 314 14.78 10.02 -18.50
C ALA A 314 13.59 10.89 -18.95
N ILE A 315 12.34 10.45 -18.67
CA ILE A 315 11.14 11.23 -18.97
C ILE A 315 11.10 12.50 -18.11
N ALA A 316 11.43 12.41 -16.82
CA ALA A 316 11.50 13.54 -15.90
C ALA A 316 12.58 14.56 -16.32
N ALA A 317 13.76 14.09 -16.67
CA ALA A 317 14.86 14.92 -17.16
C ALA A 317 14.48 15.69 -18.43
N ALA A 318 13.72 15.06 -19.34
CA ALA A 318 13.20 15.73 -20.52
C ALA A 318 12.17 16.83 -20.20
N GLN A 319 11.60 16.83 -18.98
CA GLN A 319 10.73 17.88 -18.44
C GLN A 319 11.50 18.91 -17.60
N GLY A 320 12.81 18.78 -17.47
CA GLY A 320 13.66 19.72 -16.77
C GLY A 320 13.82 19.51 -15.26
N TYR A 321 13.48 18.31 -14.72
CA TYR A 321 13.73 18.02 -13.32
C TYR A 321 14.39 16.66 -13.09
N ASP A 322 15.15 16.54 -11.98
CA ASP A 322 15.72 15.26 -11.55
C ASP A 322 14.69 14.43 -10.80
N LEU A 323 14.79 13.11 -11.00
CA LEU A 323 13.92 12.14 -10.35
C LEU A 323 14.80 11.14 -9.58
N PRO A 324 15.05 11.38 -8.29
CA PRO A 324 15.83 10.45 -7.47
C PRO A 324 15.07 9.16 -7.17
N LYS A 325 15.76 8.18 -6.58
CA LYS A 325 15.16 6.95 -6.06
C LYS A 325 15.46 6.77 -4.58
N GLN A 326 14.62 5.99 -3.90
CA GLN A 326 14.82 5.63 -2.49
C GLN A 326 14.20 4.27 -2.15
N HIS A 327 14.58 3.75 -0.98
CA HIS A 327 13.95 2.61 -0.33
C HIS A 327 13.03 3.08 0.79
N ARG A 328 11.88 2.43 0.98
CA ARG A 328 10.90 2.79 2.03
C ARG A 328 10.64 1.64 3.01
N GLY A 329 10.31 2.02 4.25
CA GLY A 329 9.95 1.07 5.32
C GLY A 329 8.48 0.62 5.31
N GLY A 330 7.58 1.40 4.69
CA GLY A 330 6.17 1.05 4.51
C GLY A 330 5.94 0.14 3.31
N GLY A 331 4.94 -0.74 3.40
CA GLY A 331 4.51 -1.57 2.28
C GLY A 331 3.58 -0.84 1.32
N SER A 332 3.26 -1.46 0.20
CA SER A 332 2.22 -1.10 -0.77
C SER A 332 1.79 -2.35 -1.53
N ASP A 333 0.82 -2.22 -2.41
CA ASP A 333 0.45 -3.31 -3.33
C ASP A 333 1.59 -3.69 -4.29
N GLY A 334 2.56 -2.80 -4.52
CA GLY A 334 3.79 -3.09 -5.26
C GLY A 334 4.63 -4.22 -4.65
N ASN A 335 4.51 -4.47 -3.37
CA ASN A 335 5.16 -5.60 -2.72
C ASN A 335 4.68 -6.95 -3.28
N PHE A 336 3.38 -7.10 -3.54
CA PHE A 336 2.84 -8.35 -4.11
C PHE A 336 3.34 -8.57 -5.53
N THR A 337 3.35 -7.54 -6.35
CA THR A 337 3.72 -7.64 -7.76
C THR A 337 5.21 -7.89 -7.94
N ALA A 338 6.06 -7.22 -7.15
CA ALA A 338 7.50 -7.46 -7.12
C ALA A 338 7.86 -8.87 -6.63
N ALA A 339 7.14 -9.40 -5.64
CA ALA A 339 7.34 -10.77 -5.14
C ALA A 339 7.05 -11.86 -6.18
N LEU A 340 6.26 -11.55 -7.22
CA LEU A 340 6.04 -12.42 -8.38
C LEU A 340 7.19 -12.37 -9.41
N GLY A 341 8.20 -11.53 -9.19
CA GLY A 341 9.30 -11.30 -10.13
C GLY A 341 8.92 -10.37 -11.29
N VAL A 342 7.77 -9.70 -11.23
CA VAL A 342 7.35 -8.73 -12.25
C VAL A 342 8.07 -7.40 -12.00
N PRO A 343 8.71 -6.78 -13.03
CA PRO A 343 9.29 -5.46 -12.89
C PRO A 343 8.28 -4.46 -12.33
N THR A 344 8.55 -3.92 -11.14
CA THR A 344 7.66 -3.01 -10.43
C THR A 344 8.40 -1.72 -10.08
N LEU A 345 7.78 -0.57 -10.36
CA LEU A 345 8.26 0.75 -9.94
C LEU A 345 7.16 1.45 -9.15
N ASP A 346 7.51 1.88 -7.95
CA ASP A 346 6.59 2.50 -7.00
C ASP A 346 6.97 3.97 -6.73
N GLY A 347 6.16 4.68 -5.94
CA GLY A 347 6.39 6.08 -5.60
C GLY A 347 6.21 7.02 -6.80
N LEU A 348 5.28 6.70 -7.71
CA LEU A 348 5.02 7.49 -8.92
C LEU A 348 3.99 8.61 -8.71
N GLY A 349 3.37 8.71 -7.54
CA GLY A 349 2.44 9.77 -7.15
C GLY A 349 3.11 11.09 -6.79
N CYS A 350 2.35 12.02 -6.24
CA CYS A 350 2.83 13.36 -5.88
C CYS A 350 3.76 13.35 -4.66
N SER A 351 4.61 14.38 -4.58
CA SER A 351 5.34 14.71 -3.35
C SER A 351 4.38 15.31 -2.33
N GLY A 352 4.68 15.11 -1.06
CA GLY A 352 3.87 15.60 0.03
C GLY A 352 4.35 15.06 1.37
N ALA A 353 3.48 15.10 2.36
CA ALA A 353 3.72 14.52 3.67
C ALA A 353 2.41 14.30 4.43
N GLY A 354 2.51 13.61 5.57
CA GLY A 354 1.40 13.47 6.50
C GLY A 354 0.44 12.35 6.17
N ALA A 355 0.87 11.29 5.45
CA ALA A 355 0.06 10.07 5.35
C ALA A 355 -0.40 9.67 6.76
N HIS A 356 -1.71 9.43 6.93
CA HIS A 356 -2.36 9.10 8.19
C HIS A 356 -2.28 10.20 9.29
N ALA A 357 -1.98 11.45 8.91
CA ALA A 357 -1.91 12.58 9.85
C ALA A 357 -2.79 13.77 9.40
N GLU A 358 -3.38 14.51 10.33
CA GLU A 358 -4.32 15.61 10.06
C GLU A 358 -3.75 16.74 9.19
N PHE A 359 -2.43 16.80 9.00
CA PHE A 359 -1.75 17.74 8.11
C PHE A 359 -1.41 17.12 6.75
N GLU A 360 -2.05 16.01 6.38
CA GLU A 360 -1.86 15.35 5.10
C GLU A 360 -2.04 16.33 3.93
N HIS A 361 -1.03 16.38 3.06
CA HIS A 361 -1.00 17.29 1.92
C HIS A 361 -0.09 16.80 0.80
N ILE A 362 -0.33 17.30 -0.39
CA ILE A 362 0.59 17.18 -1.54
C ILE A 362 1.20 18.54 -1.89
N LEU A 363 2.33 18.51 -2.60
CA LEU A 363 2.84 19.65 -3.37
C LEU A 363 2.12 19.65 -4.71
N TRP A 364 1.03 20.38 -4.82
CA TRP A 364 0.08 20.25 -5.92
C TRP A 364 0.67 20.61 -7.30
N GLN A 365 1.73 21.42 -7.35
CA GLN A 365 2.45 21.68 -8.59
C GLN A 365 3.10 20.43 -9.19
N ASP A 366 3.27 19.38 -8.41
CA ASP A 366 3.80 18.09 -8.87
C ASP A 366 2.79 17.27 -9.67
N LEU A 367 1.48 17.60 -9.63
CA LEU A 367 0.45 16.83 -10.30
C LEU A 367 0.73 16.65 -11.80
N ALA A 368 0.93 17.75 -12.55
CA ALA A 368 1.20 17.65 -13.98
C ALA A 368 2.55 16.97 -14.29
N PRO A 369 3.69 17.35 -13.69
CA PRO A 369 4.96 16.66 -13.95
C PRO A 369 4.93 15.15 -13.64
N ARG A 370 4.28 14.75 -12.54
CA ARG A 370 4.18 13.33 -12.15
C ARG A 370 3.25 12.55 -13.08
N THR A 371 2.11 13.12 -13.43
CA THR A 371 1.19 12.53 -14.42
C THR A 371 1.86 12.39 -15.78
N ALA A 372 2.70 13.35 -16.18
CA ALA A 372 3.46 13.26 -17.43
C ALA A 372 4.50 12.12 -17.40
N VAL A 373 5.13 11.83 -16.27
CA VAL A 373 6.00 10.65 -16.13
C VAL A 373 5.19 9.38 -16.30
N LEU A 374 4.02 9.25 -15.65
CA LEU A 374 3.12 8.11 -15.82
C LEU A 374 2.70 7.94 -17.30
N CYS A 375 2.23 9.00 -17.96
CA CYS A 375 1.88 8.95 -19.37
C CYS A 375 3.05 8.46 -20.23
N GLY A 376 4.25 9.01 -20.04
CA GLY A 376 5.41 8.62 -20.82
C GLY A 376 5.82 7.16 -20.59
N LEU A 377 5.68 6.63 -19.39
CA LEU A 377 5.89 5.22 -19.10
C LEU A 377 4.82 4.36 -19.80
N LEU A 378 3.53 4.69 -19.67
CA LEU A 378 2.42 3.98 -20.29
C LEU A 378 2.49 3.97 -21.82
N GLU A 379 2.96 5.06 -22.43
CA GLU A 379 3.14 5.16 -23.88
C GLU A 379 4.32 4.33 -24.40
N THR A 380 5.38 4.16 -23.61
CA THR A 380 6.69 3.70 -24.13
C THR A 380 7.18 2.35 -23.61
N LEU A 381 6.56 1.80 -22.58
CA LEU A 381 6.90 0.46 -22.07
C LEU A 381 6.38 -0.66 -23.00
N GLU A 382 7.18 -1.73 -23.12
CA GLU A 382 6.90 -2.91 -23.95
C GLU A 382 7.52 -4.18 -23.39
#